data_62eb372cd337a82170679a89845a279b
#
_entry.id   62eb372cd337a82170679a89845a279b
#
_cell.length_a   1.000
_cell.length_b   1.000
_cell.length_c   1.000
_cell.angle_alpha   90.00
_cell.angle_beta   90.00
_cell.angle_gamma   90.00
#
_symmetry.space_group_name_H-M   'P 1'
#
loop_
_entity.id
_entity.type
_entity.pdbx_description
1 polymer ?
#
loop_
_entity_poly.entity_id
_entity_poly.type
_entity_poly.pdbx_seq_one_letter_code
_entity_poly.pdbx_strand_id
1 'polypeptide(L)'
;MKNAFSRRDFVCSGASVAAAFVAVKDAFALGLQRPLAPASLPVRLGLASYTFRNFSRAQLIGFMKQLNVLALNAKDVKDHLPADPPGEAVALADYAAAGIKLHAAGVISLAKDEDADIRNKFEYSKRAGIPVIVAGDPTVQTLPRIEKFAKEYDIRIAIHNHGPEDKLWPSPVTILKAVKDMDPRIGCCIDVGHTVRAGTDVVQAIQEAGPRLFNVHMKDLTNFQDKESQVAVGDGIMPVRRIFEALIAMKYDGFVDLEYEIHPNDPMPGVISSFAYMRGILAGLGYASQDPPRT
;
A
#
# COMPACT_ATOMS: atom_id res chain seq x y z
N MET A 1 -57.07 16.00 51.66
CA MET A 1 -57.69 16.66 50.49
C MET A 1 -57.03 16.11 49.22
N LYS A 2 -57.78 15.31 48.47
CA LYS A 2 -57.29 14.68 47.24
C LYS A 2 -57.62 15.59 46.05
N ASN A 3 -56.65 16.25 45.41
CA ASN A 3 -56.87 16.94 44.16
C ASN A 3 -56.86 15.92 43.02
N ALA A 4 -58.06 15.67 42.47
CA ALA A 4 -58.19 14.83 41.29
C ALA A 4 -57.90 15.69 40.05
N PHE A 5 -56.89 15.28 39.26
CA PHE A 5 -56.64 15.88 37.95
C PHE A 5 -57.87 15.71 37.03
N SER A 6 -58.28 16.80 36.40
CA SER A 6 -59.41 16.76 35.50
C SER A 6 -58.99 16.28 34.11
N ARG A 7 -59.96 15.71 33.37
CA ARG A 7 -59.74 15.26 31.96
C ARG A 7 -59.22 16.42 31.04
N ARG A 8 -59.52 17.64 31.40
CA ARG A 8 -59.07 18.83 30.66
C ARG A 8 -57.57 19.09 30.85
N ASP A 9 -57.00 18.83 32.03
CA ASP A 9 -55.59 19.02 32.33
C ASP A 9 -54.75 17.97 31.60
N PHE A 10 -55.29 16.76 31.41
CA PHE A 10 -54.63 15.70 30.64
C PHE A 10 -54.53 16.03 29.14
N VAL A 11 -55.58 16.64 28.55
CA VAL A 11 -55.57 17.01 27.12
C VAL A 11 -54.62 18.17 26.86
N CYS A 12 -54.56 19.14 27.74
CA CYS A 12 -53.61 20.28 27.59
C CYS A 12 -52.15 19.85 27.77
N SER A 13 -51.88 18.92 28.71
CA SER A 13 -50.53 18.37 28.89
C SER A 13 -50.11 17.52 27.73
N GLY A 14 -51.04 16.73 27.11
CA GLY A 14 -50.79 15.92 25.94
C GLY A 14 -50.46 16.75 24.68
N ALA A 15 -51.14 17.89 24.50
CA ALA A 15 -50.90 18.78 23.35
C ALA A 15 -49.54 19.46 23.44
N SER A 16 -49.08 19.86 24.64
CA SER A 16 -47.80 20.47 24.86
C SER A 16 -46.64 19.50 24.63
N VAL A 17 -46.78 18.23 24.96
CA VAL A 17 -45.77 17.21 24.70
C VAL A 17 -45.69 16.84 23.21
N ALA A 18 -46.87 16.81 22.51
CA ALA A 18 -46.88 16.56 21.07
C ALA A 18 -46.22 17.70 20.27
N ALA A 19 -46.43 18.96 20.67
CA ALA A 19 -45.77 20.10 20.02
C ALA A 19 -44.24 20.13 20.26
N ALA A 20 -43.76 19.67 21.43
CA ALA A 20 -42.34 19.55 21.71
C ALA A 20 -41.67 18.41 20.89
N PHE A 21 -42.39 17.32 20.63
CA PHE A 21 -41.89 16.22 19.80
C PHE A 21 -41.80 16.59 18.31
N VAL A 22 -42.70 17.42 17.79
CA VAL A 22 -42.64 17.92 16.40
C VAL A 22 -41.46 18.90 16.24
N ALA A 23 -41.27 19.82 17.18
CA ALA A 23 -40.14 20.76 17.14
C ALA A 23 -38.78 20.09 17.27
N VAL A 24 -38.69 18.97 18.03
CA VAL A 24 -37.45 18.17 18.15
C VAL A 24 -37.18 17.38 16.88
N LYS A 25 -38.21 16.87 16.17
CA LYS A 25 -38.01 16.20 14.87
C LYS A 25 -37.46 17.14 13.80
N ASP A 26 -37.95 18.36 13.72
CA ASP A 26 -37.45 19.34 12.75
C ASP A 26 -36.06 19.87 13.12
N ALA A 27 -35.72 19.97 14.42
CA ALA A 27 -34.37 20.33 14.87
C ALA A 27 -33.33 19.22 14.60
N PHE A 28 -33.75 17.94 14.70
CA PHE A 28 -32.90 16.81 14.29
C PHE A 28 -32.78 16.67 12.77
N ALA A 29 -33.79 17.03 12.00
CA ALA A 29 -33.77 16.97 10.53
C ALA A 29 -32.87 18.03 9.91
N LEU A 30 -32.65 19.18 10.59
CA LEU A 30 -31.76 20.23 10.12
C LEU A 30 -30.27 20.00 10.43
N GLY A 31 -29.93 19.02 11.27
CA GLY A 31 -28.56 18.68 11.68
C GLY A 31 -27.95 17.44 11.01
N LEU A 32 -28.75 16.65 10.29
CA LEU A 32 -28.24 15.54 9.49
C LEU A 32 -27.70 16.11 8.18
N GLN A 33 -26.47 16.64 8.23
CA GLN A 33 -25.70 16.79 7.01
C GLN A 33 -25.69 15.43 6.32
N ARG A 34 -26.23 15.39 5.09
CA ARG A 34 -26.14 14.24 4.21
C ARG A 34 -24.70 13.77 4.26
N PRO A 35 -24.40 12.50 4.57
CA PRO A 35 -23.03 12.04 4.58
C PRO A 35 -22.40 12.45 3.25
N LEU A 36 -21.34 13.27 3.31
CA LEU A 36 -20.55 13.57 2.12
C LEU A 36 -20.19 12.22 1.51
N ALA A 37 -20.41 12.07 0.20
CA ALA A 37 -19.95 10.88 -0.50
C ALA A 37 -18.47 10.68 -0.12
N PRO A 38 -18.07 9.48 0.30
CA PRO A 38 -16.69 9.26 0.75
C PRO A 38 -15.75 9.69 -0.36
N ALA A 39 -14.70 10.44 0.00
CA ALA A 39 -13.69 10.87 -0.94
C ALA A 39 -13.05 9.63 -1.60
N SER A 40 -12.64 9.76 -2.87
CA SER A 40 -11.86 8.71 -3.53
C SER A 40 -10.61 8.39 -2.70
N LEU A 41 -10.18 7.14 -2.67
CA LEU A 41 -9.00 6.72 -1.91
C LEU A 41 -7.78 7.55 -2.30
N PRO A 42 -7.16 8.26 -1.36
CA PRO A 42 -5.96 9.05 -1.63
C PRO A 42 -4.72 8.17 -1.75
N VAL A 43 -4.77 6.94 -1.23
CA VAL A 43 -3.70 5.94 -1.24
C VAL A 43 -4.20 4.68 -1.91
N ARG A 44 -3.43 4.18 -2.88
CA ARG A 44 -3.76 2.97 -3.63
C ARG A 44 -3.12 1.76 -2.97
N LEU A 45 -3.94 0.75 -2.65
CA LEU A 45 -3.45 -0.53 -2.14
C LEU A 45 -3.07 -1.44 -3.30
N GLY A 46 -1.95 -2.13 -3.15
CA GLY A 46 -1.42 -3.11 -4.07
C GLY A 46 -0.92 -4.36 -3.34
N LEU A 47 -0.35 -5.26 -4.10
CA LEU A 47 0.20 -6.51 -3.63
C LEU A 47 1.61 -6.72 -4.20
N ALA A 48 2.59 -7.09 -3.36
CA ALA A 48 3.85 -7.62 -3.82
C ALA A 48 3.68 -9.11 -4.16
N SER A 49 3.96 -9.50 -5.41
CA SER A 49 3.73 -10.87 -5.88
C SER A 49 4.55 -11.92 -5.11
N TYR A 50 5.63 -11.49 -4.46
CA TYR A 50 6.45 -12.35 -3.60
C TYR A 50 5.68 -12.95 -2.42
N THR A 51 4.61 -12.30 -1.96
CA THR A 51 3.66 -12.85 -0.98
C THR A 51 3.17 -14.24 -1.38
N PHE A 52 2.94 -14.45 -2.68
CA PHE A 52 2.45 -15.71 -3.24
C PHE A 52 3.53 -16.49 -4.00
N ARG A 53 4.80 -16.35 -3.61
CA ARG A 53 5.96 -16.95 -4.30
C ARG A 53 5.91 -18.46 -4.53
N ASN A 54 5.10 -19.19 -3.75
CA ASN A 54 4.93 -20.64 -3.90
C ASN A 54 3.77 -21.03 -4.85
N PHE A 55 2.99 -20.06 -5.32
CA PHE A 55 1.81 -20.26 -6.17
C PHE A 55 2.10 -19.88 -7.62
N SER A 56 1.35 -20.45 -8.56
CA SER A 56 1.44 -20.05 -9.98
C SER A 56 0.77 -18.69 -10.23
N ARG A 57 1.10 -18.08 -11.37
CA ARG A 57 0.44 -16.84 -11.84
C ARG A 57 -1.09 -16.99 -11.91
N ALA A 58 -1.60 -18.10 -12.40
CA ALA A 58 -3.04 -18.36 -12.46
C ALA A 58 -3.68 -18.36 -11.07
N GLN A 59 -3.02 -18.95 -10.07
CA GLN A 59 -3.48 -18.93 -8.68
C GLN A 59 -3.38 -17.52 -8.09
N LEU A 60 -2.27 -16.81 -8.32
CA LEU A 60 -2.10 -15.42 -7.89
C LEU A 60 -3.23 -14.52 -8.43
N ILE A 61 -3.56 -14.63 -9.72
CA ILE A 61 -4.68 -13.89 -10.33
C ILE A 61 -6.01 -14.22 -9.63
N GLY A 62 -6.25 -15.50 -9.34
CA GLY A 62 -7.43 -15.93 -8.59
C GLY A 62 -7.52 -15.30 -7.20
N PHE A 63 -6.42 -15.30 -6.45
CA PHE A 63 -6.32 -14.68 -5.12
C PHE A 63 -6.51 -13.16 -5.19
N MET A 64 -5.89 -12.48 -6.14
CA MET A 64 -6.05 -11.03 -6.31
C MET A 64 -7.51 -10.63 -6.61
N LYS A 65 -8.22 -11.41 -7.43
CA LYS A 65 -9.65 -11.21 -7.67
C LYS A 65 -10.48 -11.42 -6.40
N GLN A 66 -10.21 -12.50 -5.65
CA GLN A 66 -10.87 -12.76 -4.36
C GLN A 66 -10.64 -11.63 -3.35
N LEU A 67 -9.44 -11.06 -3.32
CA LEU A 67 -9.06 -9.95 -2.45
C LEU A 67 -9.59 -8.59 -2.93
N ASN A 68 -10.12 -8.51 -4.16
CA ASN A 68 -10.42 -7.25 -4.85
C ASN A 68 -9.23 -6.28 -4.84
N VAL A 69 -8.03 -6.79 -5.15
CA VAL A 69 -6.79 -6.02 -5.29
C VAL A 69 -6.27 -6.21 -6.70
N LEU A 70 -6.32 -5.16 -7.52
CA LEU A 70 -6.00 -5.22 -8.95
C LEU A 70 -4.73 -4.44 -9.31
N ALA A 71 -3.88 -4.16 -8.32
CA ALA A 71 -2.58 -3.53 -8.51
C ALA A 71 -1.47 -4.46 -8.00
N LEU A 72 -0.44 -4.68 -8.82
CA LEU A 72 0.60 -5.66 -8.56
C LEU A 72 2.00 -5.06 -8.75
N ASN A 73 2.85 -5.22 -7.74
CA ASN A 73 4.29 -5.18 -7.87
C ASN A 73 4.75 -6.60 -8.23
N ALA A 74 5.12 -6.82 -9.49
CA ALA A 74 5.40 -8.14 -10.02
C ALA A 74 6.88 -8.49 -9.89
N LYS A 75 7.18 -9.76 -9.59
CA LYS A 75 8.54 -10.30 -9.51
C LYS A 75 8.70 -11.48 -10.45
N ASP A 76 9.92 -11.68 -10.95
CA ASP A 76 10.33 -12.91 -11.61
C ASP A 76 10.52 -14.01 -10.53
N VAL A 77 9.41 -14.59 -10.12
CA VAL A 77 9.32 -15.71 -9.18
C VAL A 77 8.24 -16.66 -9.67
N LYS A 78 8.50 -17.95 -9.68
CA LYS A 78 7.65 -18.94 -10.37
C LYS A 78 7.46 -18.51 -11.85
N ASP A 79 6.22 -18.33 -12.24
CA ASP A 79 5.79 -17.82 -13.55
C ASP A 79 5.06 -16.47 -13.46
N HIS A 80 5.27 -15.72 -12.34
CA HIS A 80 4.52 -14.49 -12.11
C HIS A 80 4.80 -13.46 -13.18
N LEU A 81 6.06 -13.12 -13.44
CA LEU A 81 6.46 -12.25 -14.55
C LEU A 81 7.86 -12.70 -15.03
N PRO A 82 7.93 -13.72 -15.90
CA PRO A 82 9.20 -14.25 -16.39
C PRO A 82 10.02 -13.19 -17.11
N ALA A 83 11.35 -13.26 -16.98
CA ALA A 83 12.26 -12.31 -17.64
C ALA A 83 12.45 -12.61 -19.14
N ASP A 84 12.17 -13.82 -19.60
CA ASP A 84 12.23 -14.17 -21.02
C ASP A 84 11.05 -13.55 -21.78
N PRO A 85 11.28 -12.92 -22.95
CA PRO A 85 10.23 -12.16 -23.65
C PRO A 85 8.98 -12.96 -24.03
N PRO A 86 9.04 -14.25 -24.45
CA PRO A 86 7.84 -15.03 -24.70
C PRO A 86 7.02 -15.29 -23.42
N GLY A 87 7.65 -15.67 -22.34
CA GLY A 87 7.00 -15.90 -21.04
C GLY A 87 6.40 -14.62 -20.47
N GLU A 88 7.13 -13.51 -20.57
CA GLU A 88 6.67 -12.18 -20.22
C GLU A 88 5.40 -11.79 -20.97
N ALA A 89 5.36 -11.97 -22.30
CA ALA A 89 4.21 -11.64 -23.13
C ALA A 89 2.95 -12.41 -22.72
N VAL A 90 3.08 -13.70 -22.38
CA VAL A 90 1.98 -14.53 -21.88
C VAL A 90 1.50 -13.99 -20.53
N ALA A 91 2.43 -13.67 -19.61
CA ALA A 91 2.08 -13.13 -18.31
C ALA A 91 1.32 -11.80 -18.42
N LEU A 92 1.78 -10.90 -19.28
CA LEU A 92 1.11 -9.62 -19.51
C LEU A 92 -0.31 -9.78 -20.07
N ALA A 93 -0.51 -10.73 -21.00
CA ALA A 93 -1.83 -11.04 -21.52
C ALA A 93 -2.79 -11.55 -20.45
N ASP A 94 -2.32 -12.45 -19.57
CA ASP A 94 -3.10 -12.99 -18.46
C ASP A 94 -3.51 -11.89 -17.45
N TYR A 95 -2.58 -11.01 -17.08
CA TYR A 95 -2.87 -9.88 -16.19
C TYR A 95 -3.85 -8.88 -16.83
N ALA A 96 -3.65 -8.56 -18.11
CA ALA A 96 -4.56 -7.67 -18.85
C ALA A 96 -5.98 -8.24 -18.91
N ALA A 97 -6.12 -9.54 -19.24
CA ALA A 97 -7.42 -10.24 -19.25
C ALA A 97 -8.09 -10.29 -17.87
N ALA A 98 -7.29 -10.25 -16.80
CA ALA A 98 -7.78 -10.22 -15.43
C ALA A 98 -8.07 -8.78 -14.92
N GLY A 99 -7.75 -7.74 -15.68
CA GLY A 99 -7.86 -6.34 -15.26
C GLY A 99 -6.82 -5.94 -14.20
N ILE A 100 -5.74 -6.70 -14.06
CA ILE A 100 -4.67 -6.42 -13.10
C ILE A 100 -3.65 -5.48 -13.71
N LYS A 101 -3.37 -4.37 -13.03
CA LYS A 101 -2.38 -3.38 -13.40
C LYS A 101 -1.03 -3.71 -12.76
N LEU A 102 0.00 -3.90 -13.57
CA LEU A 102 1.37 -3.93 -13.10
C LEU A 102 1.85 -2.49 -12.92
N HIS A 103 2.19 -2.10 -11.69
CA HIS A 103 2.61 -0.73 -11.38
C HIS A 103 4.09 -0.63 -10.98
N ALA A 104 4.67 -1.74 -10.54
CA ALA A 104 6.09 -1.86 -10.22
C ALA A 104 6.61 -3.26 -10.59
N ALA A 105 7.92 -3.36 -10.81
CA ALA A 105 8.62 -4.62 -10.98
C ALA A 105 9.68 -4.78 -9.89
N GLY A 106 9.57 -5.80 -9.07
CA GLY A 106 10.56 -6.01 -8.01
C GLY A 106 10.15 -6.96 -6.89
N VAL A 107 11.10 -7.23 -6.03
CA VAL A 107 12.46 -6.64 -5.90
C VAL A 107 13.39 -7.26 -6.95
N ILE A 108 14.05 -6.43 -7.75
CA ILE A 108 15.00 -6.82 -8.81
C ILE A 108 16.43 -6.48 -8.35
N SER A 109 17.38 -7.41 -8.57
CA SER A 109 18.80 -7.15 -8.33
C SER A 109 19.38 -6.19 -9.37
N LEU A 110 20.09 -5.16 -8.92
CA LEU A 110 20.86 -4.19 -9.72
C LEU A 110 22.31 -4.07 -9.23
N ALA A 111 22.86 -5.17 -8.67
CA ALA A 111 24.21 -5.20 -8.10
C ALA A 111 25.34 -5.18 -9.14
N LYS A 112 25.08 -5.68 -10.37
CA LYS A 112 26.10 -5.74 -11.41
C LYS A 112 26.31 -4.41 -12.10
N ASP A 113 27.55 -3.91 -12.09
CA ASP A 113 27.94 -2.68 -12.77
C ASP A 113 28.27 -2.91 -14.25
N GLU A 114 27.32 -3.44 -15.01
CA GLU A 114 27.43 -3.78 -16.43
C GLU A 114 26.26 -3.19 -17.22
N ASP A 115 26.56 -2.47 -18.32
CA ASP A 115 25.54 -1.85 -19.17
C ASP A 115 24.52 -2.87 -19.68
N ALA A 116 24.96 -4.05 -20.10
CA ALA A 116 24.08 -5.09 -20.65
C ALA A 116 23.11 -5.63 -19.58
N ASP A 117 23.61 -5.90 -18.37
CA ASP A 117 22.77 -6.42 -17.28
C ASP A 117 21.70 -5.42 -16.84
N ILE A 118 22.10 -4.16 -16.65
CA ILE A 118 21.19 -3.09 -16.25
C ILE A 118 20.18 -2.81 -17.37
N ARG A 119 20.63 -2.66 -18.62
CA ARG A 119 19.78 -2.44 -19.79
C ARG A 119 18.68 -3.52 -19.89
N ASN A 120 19.02 -4.78 -19.78
CA ASN A 120 18.06 -5.89 -19.85
C ASN A 120 16.91 -5.73 -18.83
N LYS A 121 17.19 -5.24 -17.63
CA LYS A 121 16.18 -5.03 -16.58
C LYS A 121 15.29 -3.81 -16.88
N PHE A 122 15.85 -2.77 -17.48
CA PHE A 122 15.05 -1.65 -17.95
C PHE A 122 14.18 -2.02 -19.15
N GLU A 123 14.72 -2.77 -20.11
CA GLU A 123 13.96 -3.29 -21.26
C GLU A 123 12.82 -4.21 -20.83
N TYR A 124 13.06 -5.11 -19.88
CA TYR A 124 12.03 -5.93 -19.24
C TYR A 124 10.89 -5.06 -18.68
N SER A 125 11.20 -4.08 -17.84
CA SER A 125 10.18 -3.19 -17.28
C SER A 125 9.49 -2.34 -18.34
N LYS A 126 10.23 -1.91 -19.37
CA LYS A 126 9.67 -1.12 -20.49
C LYS A 126 8.69 -1.94 -21.33
N ARG A 127 9.04 -3.21 -21.68
CA ARG A 127 8.13 -4.11 -22.41
C ARG A 127 6.85 -4.38 -21.64
N ALA A 128 6.97 -4.54 -20.31
CA ALA A 128 5.84 -4.74 -19.41
C ALA A 128 5.00 -3.47 -19.19
N GLY A 129 5.43 -2.31 -19.68
CA GLY A 129 4.76 -1.02 -19.42
C GLY A 129 4.83 -0.58 -17.95
N ILE A 130 5.82 -1.07 -17.20
CA ILE A 130 5.98 -0.83 -15.77
C ILE A 130 6.82 0.42 -15.55
N PRO A 131 6.32 1.45 -14.83
CA PRO A 131 7.00 2.73 -14.66
C PRO A 131 8.00 2.77 -13.50
N VAL A 132 8.04 1.75 -12.63
CA VAL A 132 8.86 1.71 -11.41
C VAL A 132 9.56 0.36 -11.30
N ILE A 133 10.88 0.36 -11.15
CA ILE A 133 11.66 -0.81 -10.74
C ILE A 133 11.94 -0.68 -9.24
N VAL A 134 11.50 -1.66 -8.46
CA VAL A 134 11.92 -1.80 -7.05
C VAL A 134 13.26 -2.54 -7.03
N ALA A 135 14.31 -1.81 -6.70
CA ALA A 135 15.70 -2.29 -6.75
C ALA A 135 16.16 -2.80 -5.39
N GLY A 136 16.64 -4.04 -5.32
CA GLY A 136 17.00 -4.68 -4.06
C GLY A 136 18.39 -4.35 -3.55
N ASP A 137 19.36 -4.30 -4.44
CA ASP A 137 20.78 -4.33 -4.08
C ASP A 137 21.70 -3.49 -4.98
N PRO A 138 21.24 -2.30 -5.48
CA PRO A 138 22.17 -1.45 -6.20
C PRO A 138 23.30 -1.04 -5.27
N THR A 139 24.52 -0.97 -5.79
CA THR A 139 25.65 -0.47 -5.03
C THR A 139 25.88 1.01 -5.32
N VAL A 140 26.63 1.71 -4.47
CA VAL A 140 27.00 3.10 -4.72
C VAL A 140 27.71 3.24 -6.07
N GLN A 141 28.47 2.23 -6.49
CA GLN A 141 29.19 2.20 -7.76
C GLN A 141 28.24 2.03 -8.96
N THR A 142 27.15 1.26 -8.80
CA THR A 142 26.19 1.02 -9.90
C THR A 142 25.20 2.18 -10.08
N LEU A 143 24.99 3.02 -9.06
CA LEU A 143 24.00 4.10 -9.09
C LEU A 143 24.17 5.07 -10.29
N PRO A 144 25.36 5.55 -10.66
CA PRO A 144 25.49 6.47 -11.80
C PRO A 144 25.07 5.82 -13.13
N ARG A 145 25.33 4.52 -13.29
CA ARG A 145 24.92 3.76 -14.46
C ARG A 145 23.41 3.55 -14.48
N ILE A 146 22.82 3.18 -13.33
CA ILE A 146 21.38 3.06 -13.17
C ILE A 146 20.68 4.37 -13.49
N GLU A 147 21.22 5.51 -13.02
CA GLU A 147 20.67 6.84 -13.31
C GLU A 147 20.67 7.14 -14.82
N LYS A 148 21.73 6.79 -15.53
CA LYS A 148 21.80 6.91 -17.00
C LYS A 148 20.64 6.19 -17.67
N PHE A 149 20.38 4.93 -17.30
CA PHE A 149 19.29 4.14 -17.86
C PHE A 149 17.91 4.61 -17.38
N ALA A 150 17.77 5.07 -16.14
CA ALA A 150 16.53 5.66 -15.65
C ALA A 150 16.09 6.87 -16.49
N LYS A 151 17.06 7.71 -16.91
CA LYS A 151 16.82 8.83 -17.85
C LYS A 151 16.48 8.35 -19.25
N GLU A 152 17.24 7.36 -19.78
CA GLU A 152 17.08 6.82 -21.14
C GLU A 152 15.69 6.19 -21.33
N TYR A 153 15.23 5.41 -20.36
CA TYR A 153 13.97 4.65 -20.43
C TYR A 153 12.75 5.38 -19.84
N ASP A 154 12.97 6.49 -19.14
CA ASP A 154 11.97 7.21 -18.33
C ASP A 154 11.27 6.29 -17.32
N ILE A 155 12.08 5.52 -16.57
CA ILE A 155 11.65 4.59 -15.53
C ILE A 155 12.22 5.02 -14.19
N ARG A 156 11.39 5.02 -13.16
CA ARG A 156 11.82 5.33 -11.78
C ARG A 156 12.48 4.12 -11.13
N ILE A 157 13.49 4.38 -10.31
CA ILE A 157 14.16 3.38 -9.49
C ILE A 157 13.83 3.62 -8.02
N ALA A 158 13.14 2.68 -7.43
CA ALA A 158 12.76 2.66 -6.03
C ALA A 158 13.69 1.71 -5.26
N ILE A 159 14.77 2.23 -4.69
CA ILE A 159 15.71 1.41 -3.90
C ILE A 159 14.99 0.92 -2.65
N HIS A 160 15.01 -0.38 -2.42
CA HIS A 160 14.34 -1.04 -1.30
C HIS A 160 15.30 -1.17 -0.12
N ASN A 161 14.85 -0.83 1.09
CA ASN A 161 15.61 -1.06 2.31
C ASN A 161 15.31 -2.42 2.92
N HIS A 162 16.34 -3.12 3.45
CA HIS A 162 16.22 -4.50 3.94
C HIS A 162 16.48 -4.66 5.46
N GLY A 163 16.57 -3.55 6.21
CA GLY A 163 16.77 -3.61 7.66
C GLY A 163 18.24 -3.72 8.07
N PRO A 164 18.52 -3.95 9.36
CA PRO A 164 19.85 -3.84 9.93
C PRO A 164 20.88 -4.86 9.39
N GLU A 165 20.43 -5.92 8.75
CA GLU A 165 21.28 -6.93 8.13
C GLU A 165 21.89 -6.44 6.81
N ASP A 166 21.23 -5.53 6.11
CA ASP A 166 21.73 -4.93 4.88
C ASP A 166 22.74 -3.83 5.19
N LYS A 167 23.98 -4.01 4.75
CA LYS A 167 25.05 -3.03 4.97
C LYS A 167 24.96 -1.80 4.07
N LEU A 168 24.25 -1.89 2.95
CA LEU A 168 24.10 -0.80 1.99
C LEU A 168 22.84 0.01 2.26
N TRP A 169 21.71 -0.65 2.37
CA TRP A 169 20.39 -0.04 2.46
C TRP A 169 19.60 -0.51 3.70
N PRO A 170 20.13 -0.30 4.91
CA PRO A 170 19.41 -0.72 6.13
C PRO A 170 18.12 0.07 6.35
N SER A 171 18.07 1.33 5.92
CA SER A 171 16.91 2.20 6.11
C SER A 171 16.75 3.20 4.97
N PRO A 172 15.58 3.83 4.82
CA PRO A 172 15.36 4.89 3.83
C PRO A 172 16.34 6.07 3.97
N VAL A 173 16.79 6.37 5.18
CA VAL A 173 17.73 7.48 5.45
C VAL A 173 19.03 7.30 4.68
N THR A 174 19.58 6.09 4.63
CA THR A 174 20.81 5.79 3.88
C THR A 174 20.59 5.94 2.38
N ILE A 175 19.43 5.52 1.88
CA ILE A 175 19.06 5.67 0.47
C ILE A 175 18.96 7.16 0.11
N LEU A 176 18.15 7.91 0.85
CA LEU A 176 17.92 9.33 0.58
C LEU A 176 19.20 10.14 0.60
N LYS A 177 20.12 9.83 1.53
CA LYS A 177 21.44 10.45 1.57
C LYS A 177 22.26 10.17 0.31
N ALA A 178 22.23 8.94 -0.19
CA ALA A 178 22.99 8.54 -1.37
C ALA A 178 22.45 9.17 -2.67
N VAL A 179 21.11 9.32 -2.77
CA VAL A 179 20.47 9.76 -4.02
C VAL A 179 20.09 11.25 -4.04
N LYS A 180 20.45 12.02 -3.01
CA LYS A 180 20.01 13.43 -2.84
C LYS A 180 20.30 14.32 -4.05
N ASP A 181 21.48 14.14 -4.65
CA ASP A 181 22.00 14.96 -5.77
C ASP A 181 21.80 14.26 -7.14
N MET A 182 21.12 13.10 -7.17
CA MET A 182 20.84 12.34 -8.38
C MET A 182 19.54 12.80 -9.05
N ASP A 183 19.33 12.32 -10.29
CA ASP A 183 18.08 12.55 -11.03
C ASP A 183 16.86 12.22 -10.16
N PRO A 184 15.78 13.01 -10.25
CA PRO A 184 14.55 12.78 -9.48
C PRO A 184 13.90 11.40 -9.69
N ARG A 185 14.27 10.66 -10.74
CA ARG A 185 13.80 9.28 -10.97
C ARG A 185 14.44 8.25 -10.06
N ILE A 186 15.49 8.62 -9.31
CA ILE A 186 16.12 7.72 -8.33
C ILE A 186 15.58 8.09 -6.95
N GLY A 187 14.96 7.13 -6.29
CA GLY A 187 14.33 7.33 -4.99
C GLY A 187 14.24 6.01 -4.21
N CYS A 188 13.23 5.87 -3.36
CA CYS A 188 13.10 4.72 -2.48
C CYS A 188 11.75 4.00 -2.60
N CYS A 189 11.80 2.71 -2.33
CA CYS A 189 10.70 1.90 -1.84
C CYS A 189 10.91 1.72 -0.34
N ILE A 190 10.01 2.24 0.48
CA ILE A 190 10.10 2.07 1.94
C ILE A 190 9.41 0.77 2.33
N ASP A 191 10.20 -0.23 2.75
CA ASP A 191 9.68 -1.33 3.53
C ASP A 191 9.53 -0.87 4.98
N VAL A 192 8.31 -0.81 5.45
CA VAL A 192 8.00 -0.24 6.77
C VAL A 192 8.52 -1.11 7.91
N GLY A 193 8.50 -2.44 7.77
CA GLY A 193 9.00 -3.37 8.77
C GLY A 193 10.52 -3.32 8.89
N HIS A 194 11.23 -3.36 7.77
CA HIS A 194 12.68 -3.21 7.76
C HIS A 194 13.14 -1.84 8.27
N THR A 195 12.36 -0.79 8.01
CA THR A 195 12.65 0.57 8.48
C THR A 195 12.68 0.65 10.01
N VAL A 196 11.63 0.14 10.67
CA VAL A 196 11.57 0.19 12.14
C VAL A 196 12.58 -0.75 12.78
N ARG A 197 12.89 -1.90 12.15
CA ARG A 197 13.94 -2.80 12.62
C ARG A 197 15.35 -2.16 12.56
N ALA A 198 15.56 -1.25 11.61
CA ALA A 198 16.79 -0.45 11.55
C ALA A 198 16.81 0.72 12.58
N GLY A 199 15.84 0.81 13.47
CA GLY A 199 15.75 1.86 14.48
C GLY A 199 15.30 3.22 13.94
N THR A 200 14.74 3.26 12.70
CA THR A 200 14.28 4.49 12.05
C THR A 200 12.78 4.68 12.30
N ASP A 201 12.35 5.90 12.66
CA ASP A 201 10.91 6.24 12.67
C ASP A 201 10.37 6.23 11.25
N VAL A 202 9.47 5.28 10.99
CA VAL A 202 8.93 5.07 9.64
C VAL A 202 8.06 6.23 9.17
N VAL A 203 7.35 6.90 10.07
CA VAL A 203 6.50 8.06 9.73
C VAL A 203 7.36 9.24 9.32
N GLN A 204 8.42 9.51 10.07
CA GLN A 204 9.40 10.53 9.72
C GLN A 204 10.10 10.20 8.39
N ALA A 205 10.53 8.95 8.20
CA ALA A 205 11.19 8.52 6.96
C ALA A 205 10.28 8.70 5.72
N ILE A 206 8.99 8.42 5.83
CA ILE A 206 8.00 8.69 4.76
C ILE A 206 7.93 10.17 4.44
N GLN A 207 7.86 11.04 5.46
CA GLN A 207 7.80 12.49 5.26
C GLN A 207 9.09 13.04 4.63
N GLU A 208 10.25 12.56 5.09
CA GLU A 208 11.56 12.96 4.55
C GLU A 208 11.79 12.48 3.12
N ALA A 209 11.25 11.31 2.76
CA ALA A 209 11.34 10.78 1.40
C ALA A 209 10.63 11.71 0.39
N GLY A 210 9.50 12.30 0.77
CA GLY A 210 8.80 13.27 -0.04
C GLY A 210 8.56 12.77 -1.48
N PRO A 211 8.95 13.57 -2.50
CA PRO A 211 8.74 13.21 -3.90
C PRO A 211 9.64 12.06 -4.40
N ARG A 212 10.57 11.58 -3.57
CA ARG A 212 11.41 10.41 -3.88
C ARG A 212 10.85 9.09 -3.35
N LEU A 213 9.67 9.09 -2.73
CA LEU A 213 8.96 7.88 -2.34
C LEU A 213 8.16 7.34 -3.53
N PHE A 214 8.57 6.21 -4.10
CA PHE A 214 7.93 5.64 -5.30
C PHE A 214 7.12 4.40 -5.03
N ASN A 215 7.43 3.68 -3.95
CA ASN A 215 6.67 2.51 -3.50
C ASN A 215 6.76 2.36 -1.98
N VAL A 216 5.79 1.66 -1.39
CA VAL A 216 5.79 1.27 0.02
C VAL A 216 5.48 -0.22 0.10
N HIS A 217 6.33 -1.00 0.77
CA HIS A 217 6.02 -2.36 1.18
C HIS A 217 5.48 -2.35 2.61
N MET A 218 4.20 -2.72 2.74
CA MET A 218 3.52 -2.76 4.03
C MET A 218 3.73 -4.10 4.70
N LYS A 219 4.16 -4.04 5.95
CA LYS A 219 4.33 -5.17 6.87
C LYS A 219 3.87 -4.77 8.26
N ASP A 220 3.57 -5.74 9.11
CA ASP A 220 3.38 -5.52 10.55
C ASP A 220 4.21 -6.51 11.34
N LEU A 221 4.68 -6.09 12.50
CA LEU A 221 5.61 -6.82 13.36
C LEU A 221 5.12 -6.79 14.79
N THR A 222 5.34 -7.86 15.54
CA THR A 222 5.09 -7.89 17.00
C THR A 222 6.30 -7.43 17.80
N ASN A 223 7.51 -7.38 17.18
CA ASN A 223 8.75 -6.96 17.82
C ASN A 223 9.70 -6.33 16.79
N PHE A 224 10.09 -5.08 17.01
CA PHE A 224 11.00 -4.37 16.09
C PHE A 224 12.47 -4.85 16.16
N GLN A 225 12.82 -5.67 17.12
CA GLN A 225 14.18 -6.25 17.25
C GLN A 225 14.29 -7.64 16.62
N ASP A 226 13.17 -8.23 16.19
CA ASP A 226 13.13 -9.59 15.69
C ASP A 226 12.64 -9.62 14.24
N LYS A 227 13.50 -10.14 13.34
CA LYS A 227 13.15 -10.24 11.90
C LYS A 227 12.06 -11.27 11.60
N GLU A 228 11.88 -12.25 12.48
CA GLU A 228 10.87 -13.31 12.34
C GLU A 228 9.51 -12.93 12.96
N SER A 229 9.37 -11.68 13.43
CA SER A 229 8.18 -11.21 14.14
C SER A 229 7.05 -10.71 13.24
N GLN A 230 7.12 -10.92 11.91
CA GLN A 230 6.06 -10.52 11.00
C GLN A 230 4.74 -11.19 11.36
N VAL A 231 3.65 -10.41 11.30
CA VAL A 231 2.26 -10.85 11.47
C VAL A 231 1.38 -10.21 10.39
N ALA A 232 0.10 -10.57 10.36
CA ALA A 232 -0.86 -9.86 9.51
C ALA A 232 -0.96 -8.38 9.93
N VAL A 233 -1.15 -7.50 8.97
CA VAL A 233 -1.28 -6.07 9.25
C VAL A 233 -2.51 -5.83 10.14
N GLY A 234 -2.29 -5.24 11.31
CA GLY A 234 -3.27 -5.02 12.34
C GLY A 234 -3.13 -5.93 13.56
N ASP A 235 -2.34 -7.02 13.46
CA ASP A 235 -2.06 -7.94 14.58
C ASP A 235 -0.76 -7.58 15.30
N GLY A 236 -0.01 -6.59 14.81
CA GLY A 236 1.28 -6.16 15.33
C GLY A 236 1.23 -4.81 16.04
N ILE A 237 2.40 -4.20 16.12
CA ILE A 237 2.62 -2.92 16.83
C ILE A 237 3.07 -1.78 15.90
N MET A 238 3.00 -1.99 14.57
CA MET A 238 3.32 -0.95 13.61
C MET A 238 2.32 0.20 13.68
N PRO A 239 2.76 1.46 13.53
CA PRO A 239 1.87 2.62 13.55
C PRO A 239 1.11 2.79 12.23
N VAL A 240 0.39 1.73 11.78
CA VAL A 240 -0.23 1.64 10.44
C VAL A 240 -1.10 2.86 10.13
N ARG A 241 -1.93 3.30 11.09
CA ARG A 241 -2.75 4.50 10.92
C ARG A 241 -1.91 5.74 10.63
N ARG A 242 -0.85 5.97 11.41
CA ARG A 242 0.05 7.13 11.24
C ARG A 242 0.81 7.08 9.92
N ILE A 243 1.15 5.88 9.43
CA ILE A 243 1.75 5.67 8.11
C ILE A 243 0.79 6.17 7.03
N PHE A 244 -0.49 5.75 7.05
CA PHE A 244 -1.48 6.23 6.09
C PHE A 244 -1.74 7.73 6.21
N GLU A 245 -1.83 8.27 7.43
CA GLU A 245 -1.97 9.72 7.65
C GLU A 245 -0.82 10.52 7.02
N ALA A 246 0.42 10.04 7.16
CA ALA A 246 1.60 10.68 6.54
C ALA A 246 1.55 10.62 5.00
N LEU A 247 1.22 9.45 4.43
CA LEU A 247 1.07 9.28 2.99
C LEU A 247 -0.02 10.19 2.40
N ILE A 248 -1.15 10.30 3.10
CA ILE A 248 -2.26 11.17 2.71
C ILE A 248 -1.84 12.65 2.76
N ALA A 249 -1.20 13.06 3.86
CA ALA A 249 -0.77 14.46 4.05
C ALA A 249 0.21 14.92 2.97
N MET A 250 1.10 14.03 2.51
CA MET A 250 2.05 14.33 1.43
C MET A 250 1.46 14.13 0.03
N LYS A 251 0.18 13.75 -0.09
CA LYS A 251 -0.50 13.45 -1.36
C LYS A 251 0.23 12.38 -2.17
N TYR A 252 0.66 11.33 -1.49
CA TYR A 252 1.36 10.22 -2.13
C TYR A 252 0.53 9.59 -3.25
N ASP A 253 1.08 9.53 -4.46
CA ASP A 253 0.40 9.03 -5.66
C ASP A 253 0.86 7.62 -6.08
N GLY A 254 1.71 6.98 -5.29
CA GLY A 254 2.19 5.62 -5.51
C GLY A 254 1.26 4.54 -4.96
N PHE A 255 1.82 3.36 -4.75
CA PHE A 255 1.11 2.21 -4.20
C PHE A 255 1.69 1.79 -2.84
N VAL A 256 0.81 1.30 -1.97
CA VAL A 256 1.16 0.60 -0.74
C VAL A 256 0.89 -0.88 -0.99
N ASP A 257 1.96 -1.63 -1.24
CA ASP A 257 1.90 -3.05 -1.53
C ASP A 257 2.03 -3.86 -0.26
N LEU A 258 1.05 -4.72 0.01
CA LEU A 258 1.21 -5.72 1.06
C LEU A 258 2.30 -6.71 0.65
N GLU A 259 3.34 -6.85 1.49
CA GLU A 259 4.35 -7.90 1.37
C GLU A 259 4.32 -8.81 2.59
N TYR A 260 3.54 -9.89 2.48
CA TYR A 260 3.33 -10.87 3.54
C TYR A 260 4.21 -12.08 3.29
N GLU A 261 5.30 -12.22 4.06
CA GLU A 261 6.35 -13.19 3.77
C GLU A 261 6.29 -14.47 4.62
N ILE A 262 5.41 -14.48 5.63
CA ILE A 262 5.19 -15.65 6.49
C ILE A 262 4.09 -16.56 5.91
N HIS A 263 4.04 -17.79 6.39
CA HIS A 263 3.10 -18.82 5.93
C HIS A 263 3.05 -18.99 4.39
N PRO A 264 4.22 -19.18 3.71
CA PRO A 264 4.31 -19.10 2.25
C PRO A 264 3.50 -20.16 1.51
N ASN A 265 3.01 -21.20 2.19
CA ASN A 265 2.15 -22.26 1.62
C ASN A 265 0.66 -22.02 1.88
N ASP A 266 0.30 -21.09 2.77
CA ASP A 266 -1.08 -20.67 3.07
C ASP A 266 -1.14 -19.21 3.54
N PRO A 267 -0.79 -18.24 2.68
CA PRO A 267 -0.75 -16.83 3.06
C PRO A 267 -2.14 -16.17 3.11
N MET A 268 -3.15 -16.75 2.44
CA MET A 268 -4.45 -16.10 2.26
C MET A 268 -5.14 -15.62 3.54
N PRO A 269 -5.18 -16.39 4.65
CA PRO A 269 -5.83 -15.90 5.88
C PRO A 269 -5.22 -14.58 6.38
N GLY A 270 -3.89 -14.49 6.47
CA GLY A 270 -3.19 -13.28 6.90
C GLY A 270 -3.29 -12.14 5.90
N VAL A 271 -3.29 -12.44 4.60
CA VAL A 271 -3.46 -11.45 3.53
C VAL A 271 -4.86 -10.84 3.55
N ILE A 272 -5.91 -11.66 3.72
CA ILE A 272 -7.31 -11.18 3.87
C ILE A 272 -7.43 -10.25 5.08
N SER A 273 -6.92 -10.68 6.24
CA SER A 273 -6.91 -9.88 7.47
C SER A 273 -6.19 -8.54 7.27
N SER A 274 -5.01 -8.57 6.67
CA SER A 274 -4.19 -7.39 6.39
C SER A 274 -4.93 -6.36 5.52
N PHE A 275 -5.53 -6.80 4.40
CA PHE A 275 -6.30 -5.89 3.54
C PHE A 275 -7.55 -5.37 4.22
N ALA A 276 -8.25 -6.20 4.99
CA ALA A 276 -9.43 -5.77 5.75
C ALA A 276 -9.06 -4.66 6.76
N TYR A 277 -7.96 -4.83 7.48
CA TYR A 277 -7.47 -3.83 8.43
C TYR A 277 -7.06 -2.52 7.76
N MET A 278 -6.24 -2.58 6.69
CA MET A 278 -5.81 -1.39 5.95
C MET A 278 -6.99 -0.61 5.37
N ARG A 279 -7.97 -1.30 4.80
CA ARG A 279 -9.22 -0.69 4.32
C ARG A 279 -10.04 -0.07 5.45
N GLY A 280 -10.09 -0.74 6.60
CA GLY A 280 -10.74 -0.22 7.81
C GLY A 280 -10.10 1.08 8.31
N ILE A 281 -8.77 1.17 8.29
CA ILE A 281 -8.04 2.41 8.61
C ILE A 281 -8.44 3.53 7.63
N LEU A 282 -8.39 3.27 6.33
CA LEU A 282 -8.74 4.27 5.31
C LEU A 282 -10.20 4.73 5.43
N ALA A 283 -11.13 3.80 5.68
CA ALA A 283 -12.53 4.12 5.94
C ALA A 283 -12.70 4.99 7.20
N GLY A 284 -11.96 4.67 8.28
CA GLY A 284 -11.94 5.46 9.51
C GLY A 284 -11.32 6.85 9.35
N LEU A 285 -10.54 7.07 8.28
CA LEU A 285 -10.01 8.37 7.88
C LEU A 285 -10.94 9.12 6.90
N GLY A 286 -12.13 8.58 6.59
CA GLY A 286 -13.16 9.23 5.77
C GLY A 286 -13.09 8.90 4.28
N TYR A 287 -12.34 7.86 3.88
CA TYR A 287 -12.21 7.46 2.47
C TYR A 287 -13.07 6.24 2.13
N ALA A 288 -13.56 6.20 0.88
CA ALA A 288 -14.38 5.09 0.42
C ALA A 288 -13.60 3.77 0.44
N SER A 289 -14.28 2.67 0.81
CA SER A 289 -13.78 1.32 0.57
C SER A 289 -13.62 1.09 -0.95
N GLN A 290 -12.55 0.41 -1.37
CA GLN A 290 -12.41 -0.08 -2.75
C GLN A 290 -13.28 -1.33 -3.01
N ASP A 291 -14.03 -1.78 -2.03
CA ASP A 291 -14.91 -2.93 -2.21
C ASP A 291 -16.07 -2.55 -3.12
N PRO A 292 -16.41 -3.37 -4.13
CA PRO A 292 -17.64 -3.20 -4.87
C PRO A 292 -18.83 -3.26 -3.90
N PRO A 293 -19.95 -2.58 -4.20
CA PRO A 293 -21.14 -2.69 -3.37
C PRO A 293 -21.50 -4.18 -3.25
N ARG A 294 -21.72 -4.63 -2.02
CA ARG A 294 -22.21 -5.99 -1.79
C ARG A 294 -23.56 -6.12 -2.47
N THR A 295 -23.61 -6.94 -3.54
CA THR A 295 -24.85 -7.30 -4.25
C THR A 295 -25.67 -8.27 -3.41
#